data_a7e6fd216d66ea9285354c8d55a42f36
#
_entry.id   a7e6fd216d66ea9285354c8d55a42f36
#
_cell.length_a   1.000
_cell.length_b   1.000
_cell.length_c   1.000
_cell.angle_alpha   90.00
_cell.angle_beta   90.00
_cell.angle_gamma   90.00
#
_symmetry.space_group_name_H-M   'P 1'
#
loop_
_entity.id
_entity.type
_entity.pdbx_description
1 polymer ?
#
loop_
_entity_poly.entity_id
_entity_poly.type
_entity_poly.pdbx_seq_one_letter_code
_entity_poly.pdbx_strand_id
1 'polypeptide(L)'
;MNAKRKRTKKRGNPLGVIVGVVLVVALVLVVGEIALRMFLGKEISDGFREAEQSRGAVVSEDVQTSFGSNPVLLALLTSELGGMNLRTPSTLQITDPRAENGAPQIIGSPAADVTLTDVDISNTSDPVASRVEVVAELPSDLMIADANISVSDATGGSGNIFEDLVSSAVRLTALTPHPDRGVLTAEFSGGLATADLRPVVRDGGIAVEVEGGSVLGVQADGLISRFADAAVTGPAQQIGHGFTVAGVEVTDGGMAITLDGRDIALSSVSAIEYR
;
A
#
# COMPACT_ATOMS: atom_id res chain seq x y z
N MET A 1 77.15 -30.90 34.99
CA MET A 1 75.76 -30.95 35.56
C MET A 1 74.79 -30.33 34.58
N ASN A 2 74.01 -31.15 33.89
CA ASN A 2 73.06 -30.67 32.87
C ASN A 2 71.60 -30.76 33.49
N ALA A 3 71.05 -29.62 33.82
CA ALA A 3 69.66 -29.52 34.32
C ALA A 3 68.65 -29.58 33.17
N LYS A 4 67.98 -30.68 32.98
CA LYS A 4 66.84 -30.80 32.03
C LYS A 4 65.67 -29.97 32.56
N ARG A 5 65.36 -28.84 31.91
CA ARG A 5 64.10 -28.08 32.09
C ARG A 5 62.93 -28.92 31.60
N LYS A 6 62.09 -29.44 32.52
CA LYS A 6 60.80 -30.02 32.22
C LYS A 6 59.85 -28.93 31.67
N ARG A 7 59.53 -28.98 30.37
CA ARG A 7 58.44 -28.21 29.78
C ARG A 7 57.10 -28.75 30.31
N THR A 8 56.48 -28.04 31.19
CA THR A 8 55.07 -28.32 31.59
C THR A 8 54.20 -28.04 30.36
N LYS A 9 53.63 -29.08 29.76
CA LYS A 9 52.60 -29.01 28.74
C LYS A 9 51.35 -28.39 29.40
N LYS A 10 51.07 -27.10 29.12
CA LYS A 10 49.78 -26.48 29.52
C LYS A 10 48.68 -27.31 28.88
N ARG A 11 47.94 -28.07 29.70
CA ARG A 11 46.71 -28.75 29.32
C ARG A 11 45.70 -27.64 28.95
N GLY A 12 45.48 -27.41 27.64
CA GLY A 12 44.47 -26.48 27.19
C GLY A 12 43.12 -26.89 27.81
N ASN A 13 42.44 -25.93 28.39
CA ASN A 13 41.12 -26.17 29.02
C ASN A 13 40.12 -26.52 27.91
N PRO A 14 39.65 -27.77 27.74
CA PRO A 14 38.79 -28.16 26.63
C PRO A 14 37.49 -27.37 26.61
N LEU A 15 37.02 -26.92 27.80
CA LEU A 15 35.83 -26.10 27.95
C LEU A 15 36.03 -24.71 27.27
N GLY A 16 37.21 -24.11 27.40
CA GLY A 16 37.51 -22.82 26.78
C GLY A 16 37.55 -22.89 25.22
N VAL A 17 38.00 -24.05 24.70
CA VAL A 17 38.00 -24.29 23.24
C VAL A 17 36.56 -24.44 22.73
N ILE A 18 35.70 -25.19 23.44
CA ILE A 18 34.30 -25.38 23.07
C ILE A 18 33.55 -24.03 23.11
N VAL A 19 33.72 -23.26 24.16
CA VAL A 19 33.12 -21.90 24.29
C VAL A 19 33.61 -20.99 23.14
N GLY A 20 34.91 -21.03 22.84
CA GLY A 20 35.46 -20.26 21.73
C GLY A 20 34.84 -20.63 20.37
N VAL A 21 34.70 -21.93 20.09
CA VAL A 21 34.05 -22.41 18.85
C VAL A 21 32.59 -21.98 18.81
N VAL A 22 31.82 -22.13 19.91
CA VAL A 22 30.42 -21.71 19.97
C VAL A 22 30.28 -20.20 19.71
N LEU A 23 31.16 -19.37 20.28
CA LEU A 23 31.13 -17.91 20.04
C LEU A 23 31.44 -17.56 18.58
N VAL A 24 32.40 -18.24 17.95
CA VAL A 24 32.72 -18.03 16.53
C VAL A 24 31.54 -18.44 15.65
N VAL A 25 30.91 -19.58 15.90
CA VAL A 25 29.72 -20.03 15.17
C VAL A 25 28.57 -19.04 15.35
N ALA A 26 28.30 -18.60 16.57
CA ALA A 26 27.28 -17.59 16.83
C ALA A 26 27.55 -16.28 16.09
N LEU A 27 28.79 -15.82 16.07
CA LEU A 27 29.19 -14.61 15.33
C LEU A 27 28.96 -14.77 13.81
N VAL A 28 29.33 -15.93 13.25
CA VAL A 28 29.11 -16.23 11.81
C VAL A 28 27.60 -16.22 11.47
N LEU A 29 26.76 -16.80 12.34
CA LEU A 29 25.31 -16.80 12.15
C LEU A 29 24.75 -15.39 12.21
N VAL A 30 25.18 -14.55 13.16
CA VAL A 30 24.71 -13.15 13.26
C VAL A 30 25.12 -12.34 12.03
N VAL A 31 26.37 -12.49 11.57
CA VAL A 31 26.85 -11.78 10.36
C VAL A 31 26.09 -12.28 9.12
N GLY A 32 25.86 -13.58 9.01
CA GLY A 32 25.08 -14.18 7.93
C GLY A 32 23.64 -13.69 7.90
N GLU A 33 23.01 -13.60 9.06
CA GLU A 33 21.64 -13.05 9.21
C GLU A 33 21.56 -11.60 8.73
N ILE A 34 22.50 -10.74 9.16
CA ILE A 34 22.53 -9.33 8.74
C ILE A 34 22.73 -9.23 7.22
N ALA A 35 23.67 -10.00 6.67
CA ALA A 35 23.94 -9.99 5.23
C ALA A 35 22.72 -10.46 4.41
N LEU A 36 22.03 -11.50 4.87
CA LEU A 36 20.82 -12.03 4.21
C LEU A 36 19.69 -11.02 4.23
N ARG A 37 19.44 -10.37 5.37
CA ARG A 37 18.40 -9.31 5.49
C ARG A 37 18.70 -8.14 4.56
N MET A 38 19.96 -7.70 4.48
CA MET A 38 20.37 -6.62 3.57
C MET A 38 20.19 -7.03 2.10
N PHE A 39 20.56 -8.26 1.74
CA PHE A 39 20.40 -8.79 0.39
C PHE A 39 18.94 -8.84 -0.03
N LEU A 40 18.07 -9.43 0.81
CA LEU A 40 16.64 -9.51 0.53
C LEU A 40 15.97 -8.14 0.45
N GLY A 41 16.32 -7.21 1.35
CA GLY A 41 15.79 -5.85 1.32
C GLY A 41 16.17 -5.13 0.04
N LYS A 42 17.40 -5.30 -0.44
CA LYS A 42 17.84 -4.73 -1.71
C LYS A 42 17.10 -5.33 -2.90
N GLU A 43 16.95 -6.64 -2.96
CA GLU A 43 16.23 -7.34 -4.05
C GLU A 43 14.77 -6.88 -4.15
N ILE A 44 14.09 -6.73 -3.00
CA ILE A 44 12.73 -6.21 -2.94
C ILE A 44 12.66 -4.76 -3.46
N SER A 45 13.61 -3.91 -3.04
CA SER A 45 13.66 -2.51 -3.48
C SER A 45 13.96 -2.39 -4.97
N ASP A 46 14.87 -3.21 -5.50
CA ASP A 46 15.21 -3.23 -6.92
C ASP A 46 14.01 -3.72 -7.76
N GLY A 47 13.30 -4.77 -7.31
CA GLY A 47 12.08 -5.27 -7.96
C GLY A 47 10.95 -4.24 -7.98
N PHE A 48 10.72 -3.53 -6.88
CA PHE A 48 9.76 -2.43 -6.81
C PHE A 48 10.12 -1.31 -7.80
N ARG A 49 11.40 -0.91 -7.81
CA ARG A 49 11.89 0.13 -8.72
C ARG A 49 11.70 -0.27 -10.18
N GLU A 50 12.02 -1.51 -10.56
CA GLU A 50 11.83 -2.02 -11.91
C GLU A 50 10.34 -2.02 -12.31
N ALA A 51 9.46 -2.47 -11.43
CA ALA A 51 8.01 -2.49 -11.65
C ALA A 51 7.46 -1.06 -11.87
N GLU A 52 7.81 -0.10 -11.01
CA GLU A 52 7.35 1.29 -11.14
C GLU A 52 7.92 1.98 -12.38
N GLN A 53 9.20 1.78 -12.68
CA GLN A 53 9.82 2.33 -13.89
C GLN A 53 9.22 1.76 -15.18
N SER A 54 8.80 0.49 -15.18
CA SER A 54 8.12 -0.12 -16.34
C SER A 54 6.77 0.55 -16.65
N ARG A 55 6.14 1.17 -15.64
CA ARG A 55 4.91 1.98 -15.75
C ARG A 55 5.19 3.46 -16.04
N GLY A 56 6.46 3.85 -16.14
CA GLY A 56 6.89 5.23 -16.39
C GLY A 56 7.03 6.08 -15.13
N ALA A 57 6.89 5.51 -13.94
CA ALA A 57 7.05 6.24 -12.69
C ALA A 57 8.52 6.46 -12.33
N VAL A 58 8.80 7.55 -11.60
CA VAL A 58 10.12 7.87 -11.06
C VAL A 58 10.17 7.46 -9.59
N VAL A 59 11.08 6.54 -9.26
CA VAL A 59 11.31 6.10 -7.88
C VAL A 59 12.48 6.86 -7.31
N SER A 60 12.24 7.73 -6.34
CA SER A 60 13.25 8.57 -5.67
C SER A 60 13.74 7.99 -4.34
N GLU A 61 12.97 7.11 -3.73
CA GLU A 61 13.26 6.51 -2.43
C GLU A 61 13.22 4.99 -2.52
N ASP A 62 14.00 4.32 -1.65
CA ASP A 62 14.01 2.86 -1.58
C ASP A 62 12.87 2.34 -0.69
N VAL A 63 12.41 1.11 -0.99
CA VAL A 63 11.49 0.38 -0.12
C VAL A 63 12.17 0.08 1.21
N GLN A 64 11.54 0.45 2.30
CA GLN A 64 12.01 0.10 3.63
C GLN A 64 11.48 -1.29 3.98
N THR A 65 12.40 -2.23 4.24
CA THR A 65 12.07 -3.61 4.56
C THR A 65 12.51 -3.92 5.98
N SER A 66 11.61 -4.50 6.78
CA SER A 66 11.89 -4.99 8.12
C SER A 66 11.40 -6.44 8.25
N PHE A 67 12.31 -7.31 8.64
CA PHE A 67 11.97 -8.70 8.97
C PHE A 67 11.71 -8.80 10.47
N GLY A 68 10.71 -9.55 10.86
CA GLY A 68 10.34 -9.75 12.27
C GLY A 68 11.50 -10.24 13.15
N SER A 69 11.21 -10.57 14.40
CA SER A 69 12.23 -11.01 15.36
C SER A 69 12.84 -12.38 15.07
N ASN A 70 12.17 -13.20 14.26
CA ASN A 70 12.66 -14.54 13.89
C ASN A 70 13.86 -14.42 12.93
N PRO A 71 14.91 -15.23 13.13
CA PRO A 71 16.05 -15.23 12.22
C PRO A 71 15.63 -15.69 10.81
N VAL A 72 15.98 -14.89 9.79
CA VAL A 72 15.70 -15.22 8.39
C VAL A 72 16.49 -16.46 7.94
N LEU A 73 17.69 -16.67 8.49
CA LEU A 73 18.45 -17.90 8.28
C LEU A 73 17.68 -19.15 8.72
N LEU A 74 16.87 -19.06 9.77
CA LEU A 74 16.06 -20.19 10.23
C LEU A 74 14.93 -20.49 9.23
N ALA A 75 14.37 -19.46 8.60
CA ALA A 75 13.35 -19.62 7.58
C ALA A 75 13.81 -20.50 6.40
N LEU A 76 15.11 -20.44 6.04
CA LEU A 76 15.66 -21.32 5.01
C LEU A 76 15.67 -22.80 5.40
N LEU A 77 15.62 -23.12 6.69
CA LEU A 77 15.59 -24.49 7.20
C LEU A 77 14.16 -24.99 7.44
N THR A 78 13.27 -24.08 7.84
CA THR A 78 11.88 -24.40 8.19
C THR A 78 10.91 -24.16 7.05
N SER A 79 11.33 -23.44 6.00
CA SER A 79 10.49 -22.93 4.91
C SER A 79 9.39 -21.98 5.39
N GLU A 80 9.54 -21.39 6.58
CA GLU A 80 8.59 -20.45 7.17
C GLU A 80 9.31 -19.17 7.62
N LEU A 81 8.90 -18.03 7.07
CA LEU A 81 9.33 -16.71 7.52
C LEU A 81 8.24 -16.13 8.45
N GLY A 82 8.59 -15.83 9.70
CA GLY A 82 7.61 -15.46 10.73
C GLY A 82 6.89 -14.13 10.48
N GLY A 83 7.47 -13.24 9.67
CA GLY A 83 6.83 -12.00 9.28
C GLY A 83 7.77 -11.01 8.63
N MET A 84 7.21 -10.08 7.86
CA MET A 84 7.91 -9.02 7.17
C MET A 84 7.04 -7.77 7.07
N ASN A 85 7.64 -6.59 7.26
CA ASN A 85 6.99 -5.33 7.00
C ASN A 85 7.72 -4.63 5.86
N LEU A 86 6.94 -4.10 4.93
CA LEU A 86 7.42 -3.33 3.78
C LEU A 86 6.75 -1.98 3.82
N ARG A 87 7.53 -0.91 3.69
CA ARG A 87 7.02 0.43 3.46
C ARG A 87 7.46 0.88 2.09
N THR A 88 6.50 1.03 1.17
CA THR A 88 6.75 1.52 -0.17
C THR A 88 6.57 3.04 -0.20
N PRO A 89 7.52 3.79 -0.79
CA PRO A 89 7.33 5.22 -0.99
C PRO A 89 6.26 5.48 -2.06
N SER A 90 5.67 6.68 -2.01
CA SER A 90 4.82 7.14 -3.10
C SER A 90 5.66 7.42 -4.35
N THR A 91 5.23 6.88 -5.47
CA THR A 91 5.77 7.16 -6.81
C THR A 91 4.76 7.90 -7.67
N LEU A 92 3.64 8.33 -7.08
CA LEU A 92 2.54 9.01 -7.76
C LEU A 92 3.01 10.27 -8.48
N GLN A 93 2.63 10.34 -9.75
CA GLN A 93 2.74 11.50 -10.60
C GLN A 93 1.36 11.75 -11.22
N ILE A 94 0.70 12.81 -10.79
CA ILE A 94 -0.63 13.16 -11.23
C ILE A 94 -0.53 14.44 -12.04
N THR A 95 -0.90 14.36 -13.31
CA THR A 95 -0.92 15.51 -14.20
C THR A 95 -2.35 15.96 -14.40
N ASP A 96 -2.58 17.25 -14.18
CA ASP A 96 -3.87 17.92 -14.36
C ASP A 96 -5.06 17.19 -13.70
N PRO A 97 -5.04 16.94 -12.37
CA PRO A 97 -6.11 16.20 -11.69
C PRO A 97 -7.48 16.85 -11.87
N ARG A 98 -7.50 18.16 -12.17
CA ARG A 98 -8.70 19.00 -12.40
C ARG A 98 -8.85 19.44 -13.83
N ALA A 99 -8.27 18.70 -14.81
CA ALA A 99 -8.24 19.09 -16.21
C ALA A 99 -9.63 19.51 -16.73
N GLU A 100 -9.74 20.70 -17.25
CA GLU A 100 -10.97 21.18 -17.90
C GLU A 100 -11.15 20.57 -19.31
N ASN A 101 -10.04 20.28 -19.97
CA ASN A 101 -9.99 19.65 -21.28
C ASN A 101 -9.06 18.44 -21.26
N GLY A 102 -9.56 17.29 -21.58
CA GLY A 102 -8.83 16.02 -21.52
C GLY A 102 -9.06 15.25 -20.22
N ALA A 103 -8.47 14.07 -20.13
CA ALA A 103 -8.50 13.25 -18.91
C ALA A 103 -7.24 13.49 -18.08
N PRO A 104 -7.32 13.47 -16.74
CA PRO A 104 -6.16 13.43 -15.88
C PRO A 104 -5.27 12.23 -16.20
N GLN A 105 -3.98 12.34 -15.91
CA GLN A 105 -3.04 11.24 -16.05
C GLN A 105 -2.50 10.87 -14.67
N ILE A 106 -2.58 9.60 -14.37
CA ILE A 106 -2.06 9.01 -13.11
C ILE A 106 -0.99 7.99 -13.50
N ILE A 107 0.23 8.18 -12.97
CA ILE A 107 1.35 7.26 -13.15
C ILE A 107 1.90 6.94 -11.77
N GLY A 108 2.34 5.69 -11.55
CA GLY A 108 2.90 5.25 -10.29
C GLY A 108 1.85 4.83 -9.26
N SER A 109 2.31 4.59 -8.04
CA SER A 109 1.53 4.02 -6.94
C SER A 109 1.57 4.92 -5.71
N PRO A 110 0.51 4.96 -4.89
CA PRO A 110 0.54 5.66 -3.60
C PRO A 110 1.49 4.97 -2.62
N ALA A 111 1.88 5.68 -1.56
CA ALA A 111 2.61 5.09 -0.45
C ALA A 111 1.77 4.00 0.22
N ALA A 112 2.43 2.91 0.62
CA ALA A 112 1.76 1.83 1.34
C ALA A 112 2.68 1.18 2.39
N ASP A 113 2.08 0.79 3.51
CA ASP A 113 2.68 -0.08 4.51
C ASP A 113 2.06 -1.48 4.36
N VAL A 114 2.90 -2.49 4.10
CA VAL A 114 2.48 -3.88 3.92
C VAL A 114 3.05 -4.72 5.05
N THR A 115 2.18 -5.39 5.79
CA THR A 115 2.55 -6.34 6.84
C THR A 115 2.20 -7.74 6.40
N LEU A 116 3.21 -8.60 6.29
CA LEU A 116 3.08 -10.03 6.01
C LEU A 116 3.30 -10.82 7.28
N THR A 117 2.46 -11.80 7.55
CA THR A 117 2.57 -12.67 8.72
C THR A 117 2.61 -14.13 8.27
N ASP A 118 3.51 -14.91 8.86
CA ASP A 118 3.70 -16.34 8.62
C ASP A 118 3.73 -16.67 7.12
N VAL A 119 4.86 -16.31 6.48
CA VAL A 119 5.06 -16.52 5.05
C VAL A 119 5.66 -17.88 4.81
N ASP A 120 4.93 -18.76 4.14
CA ASP A 120 5.41 -20.05 3.62
C ASP A 120 6.26 -19.80 2.37
N ILE A 121 7.54 -20.14 2.46
CA ILE A 121 8.53 -20.02 1.38
C ILE A 121 8.94 -21.39 0.84
N SER A 122 8.17 -22.45 1.09
CA SER A 122 8.41 -23.78 0.52
C SER A 122 8.40 -23.77 -1.02
N ASN A 123 7.55 -22.92 -1.60
CA ASN A 123 7.60 -22.53 -3.01
C ASN A 123 8.19 -21.13 -3.13
N THR A 124 9.50 -21.02 -3.34
CA THR A 124 10.19 -19.74 -3.48
C THR A 124 9.80 -18.92 -4.71
N SER A 125 9.14 -19.55 -5.70
CA SER A 125 8.66 -18.84 -6.90
C SER A 125 7.34 -18.10 -6.65
N ASP A 126 6.54 -18.56 -5.68
CA ASP A 126 5.28 -17.94 -5.30
C ASP A 126 5.00 -18.22 -3.81
N PRO A 127 5.67 -17.50 -2.90
CA PRO A 127 5.45 -17.62 -1.47
C PRO A 127 4.01 -17.22 -1.10
N VAL A 128 3.50 -17.80 -0.02
CA VAL A 128 2.14 -17.55 0.47
C VAL A 128 2.22 -16.98 1.88
N ALA A 129 1.61 -15.82 2.10
CA ALA A 129 1.46 -15.25 3.43
C ALA A 129 0.12 -15.67 4.04
N SER A 130 0.13 -16.21 5.26
CA SER A 130 -1.08 -16.58 5.99
C SER A 130 -1.98 -15.35 6.24
N ARG A 131 -1.36 -14.19 6.43
CA ARG A 131 -2.05 -12.91 6.52
C ARG A 131 -1.25 -11.80 5.85
N VAL A 132 -1.95 -10.96 5.11
CA VAL A 132 -1.42 -9.73 4.52
C VAL A 132 -2.31 -8.57 4.97
N GLU A 133 -1.72 -7.55 5.55
CA GLU A 133 -2.36 -6.28 5.83
C GLU A 133 -1.67 -5.20 5.01
N VAL A 134 -2.46 -4.41 4.27
CA VAL A 134 -1.96 -3.29 3.47
C VAL A 134 -2.65 -2.03 3.92
N VAL A 135 -1.87 -1.03 4.33
CA VAL A 135 -2.39 0.33 4.59
C VAL A 135 -1.87 1.23 3.47
N ALA A 136 -2.78 1.67 2.60
CA ALA A 136 -2.45 2.55 1.47
C ALA A 136 -2.96 3.97 1.73
N GLU A 137 -2.12 4.97 1.44
CA GLU A 137 -2.47 6.38 1.53
C GLU A 137 -3.00 6.88 0.18
N LEU A 138 -4.23 7.37 0.14
CA LEU A 138 -4.86 7.94 -1.05
C LEU A 138 -4.92 9.46 -0.93
N PRO A 139 -3.99 10.20 -1.57
CA PRO A 139 -4.02 11.66 -1.55
C PRO A 139 -5.28 12.21 -2.24
N SER A 140 -5.75 13.38 -1.78
CA SER A 140 -6.93 14.05 -2.35
C SER A 140 -6.82 14.25 -3.87
N ASP A 141 -5.64 14.61 -4.38
CA ASP A 141 -5.44 14.80 -5.83
C ASP A 141 -5.57 13.49 -6.62
N LEU A 142 -5.17 12.32 -6.04
CA LEU A 142 -5.40 11.02 -6.66
C LEU A 142 -6.90 10.73 -6.78
N MET A 143 -7.65 10.93 -5.69
CA MET A 143 -9.08 10.69 -5.67
C MET A 143 -9.83 11.64 -6.61
N ILE A 144 -9.40 12.92 -6.73
CA ILE A 144 -9.95 13.88 -7.68
C ILE A 144 -9.69 13.42 -9.12
N ALA A 145 -8.46 13.00 -9.43
CA ALA A 145 -8.09 12.55 -10.76
C ALA A 145 -8.86 11.30 -11.16
N ASP A 146 -8.93 10.30 -10.28
CA ASP A 146 -9.63 9.04 -10.51
C ASP A 146 -11.14 9.25 -10.73
N ALA A 147 -11.77 10.09 -9.88
CA ALA A 147 -13.18 10.45 -10.05
C ALA A 147 -13.42 11.15 -11.42
N ASN A 148 -12.54 12.06 -11.84
CA ASN A 148 -12.69 12.78 -13.09
C ASN A 148 -12.41 11.88 -14.32
N ILE A 149 -11.53 10.88 -14.22
CA ILE A 149 -11.33 9.85 -15.26
C ILE A 149 -12.63 9.02 -15.40
N SER A 150 -13.18 8.53 -14.29
CA SER A 150 -14.39 7.72 -14.28
C SER A 150 -15.59 8.43 -14.91
N VAL A 151 -15.75 9.73 -14.64
CA VAL A 151 -16.78 10.57 -15.28
C VAL A 151 -16.54 10.68 -16.79
N SER A 152 -15.28 10.87 -17.23
CA SER A 152 -14.94 10.98 -18.65
C SER A 152 -15.24 9.69 -19.41
N ASP A 153 -14.95 8.55 -18.83
CA ASP A 153 -15.20 7.22 -19.44
C ASP A 153 -16.69 6.90 -19.52
N ALA A 154 -17.49 7.31 -18.53
CA ALA A 154 -18.94 7.12 -18.51
C ALA A 154 -19.64 7.97 -19.60
N THR A 155 -19.05 9.10 -20.02
CA THR A 155 -19.63 10.02 -21.01
C THR A 155 -19.28 9.70 -22.45
N GLY A 156 -18.29 8.87 -22.70
CA GLY A 156 -17.78 8.57 -24.05
C GLY A 156 -18.71 7.78 -24.97
N GLY A 157 -19.98 7.49 -24.59
CA GLY A 157 -20.78 6.54 -25.34
C GLY A 157 -22.28 6.82 -25.57
N SER A 158 -22.88 7.83 -24.96
CA SER A 158 -24.36 7.95 -25.00
C SER A 158 -24.91 8.72 -26.21
N GLY A 159 -24.12 9.54 -26.89
CA GLY A 159 -24.58 10.32 -28.05
C GLY A 159 -25.72 11.32 -27.74
N ASN A 160 -26.00 11.54 -26.46
CA ASN A 160 -27.07 12.39 -25.98
C ASN A 160 -26.46 13.70 -25.43
N ILE A 161 -26.59 14.78 -26.21
CA ILE A 161 -26.01 16.10 -25.92
C ILE A 161 -26.35 16.60 -24.50
N PHE A 162 -27.49 16.15 -23.95
CA PHE A 162 -27.94 16.53 -22.62
C PHE A 162 -27.19 15.76 -21.50
N GLU A 163 -26.90 14.49 -21.72
CA GLU A 163 -26.08 13.67 -20.81
C GLU A 163 -24.60 14.12 -20.86
N ASP A 164 -24.08 14.44 -22.03
CA ASP A 164 -22.75 14.99 -22.20
C ASP A 164 -22.61 16.36 -21.52
N LEU A 165 -23.66 17.19 -21.53
CA LEU A 165 -23.64 18.50 -20.86
C LEU A 165 -23.71 18.34 -19.33
N VAL A 166 -24.52 17.43 -18.80
CA VAL A 166 -24.65 17.19 -17.36
C VAL A 166 -23.37 16.57 -16.82
N SER A 167 -22.78 15.60 -17.51
CA SER A 167 -21.56 14.94 -17.07
C SER A 167 -20.33 15.83 -17.18
N SER A 168 -20.22 16.67 -18.22
CA SER A 168 -19.16 17.68 -18.31
C SER A 168 -19.31 18.81 -17.28
N ALA A 169 -20.52 19.02 -16.75
CA ALA A 169 -20.79 20.02 -15.72
C ALA A 169 -20.50 19.53 -14.28
N VAL A 170 -20.35 18.23 -14.05
CA VAL A 170 -20.13 17.67 -12.70
C VAL A 170 -18.69 17.18 -12.57
N ARG A 171 -17.75 18.10 -12.48
CA ARG A 171 -16.34 17.77 -12.17
C ARG A 171 -16.06 17.95 -10.70
N LEU A 172 -15.32 17.01 -10.13
CA LEU A 172 -14.72 17.16 -8.82
C LEU A 172 -13.53 18.12 -8.91
N THR A 173 -13.65 19.30 -8.32
CA THR A 173 -12.64 20.36 -8.39
C THR A 173 -11.81 20.50 -7.12
N ALA A 174 -12.35 20.11 -5.96
CA ALA A 174 -11.60 20.03 -4.72
C ALA A 174 -12.13 18.88 -3.85
N LEU A 175 -11.25 18.34 -3.04
CA LEU A 175 -11.57 17.36 -2.00
C LEU A 175 -10.78 17.74 -0.75
N THR A 176 -11.45 18.28 0.25
CA THR A 176 -10.84 18.77 1.48
C THR A 176 -11.09 17.79 2.60
N PRO A 177 -10.06 17.14 3.15
CA PRO A 177 -10.21 16.22 4.26
C PRO A 177 -10.43 16.96 5.59
N HIS A 178 -11.28 16.37 6.44
CA HIS A 178 -11.55 16.78 7.81
C HIS A 178 -11.41 15.56 8.74
N PRO A 179 -10.19 15.21 9.15
CA PRO A 179 -9.92 14.00 9.95
C PRO A 179 -10.67 13.98 11.28
N ASP A 180 -10.82 15.15 11.91
CA ASP A 180 -11.56 15.35 13.17
C ASP A 180 -13.02 14.95 13.09
N ARG A 181 -13.62 15.07 11.90
CA ARG A 181 -15.01 14.67 11.61
C ARG A 181 -15.13 13.34 10.86
N GLY A 182 -14.01 12.84 10.33
CA GLY A 182 -13.98 11.64 9.47
C GLY A 182 -14.73 11.85 8.15
N VAL A 183 -14.71 13.07 7.59
CA VAL A 183 -15.39 13.41 6.33
C VAL A 183 -14.45 14.10 5.35
N LEU A 184 -14.79 13.97 4.07
CA LEU A 184 -14.16 14.66 2.95
C LEU A 184 -15.20 15.64 2.37
N THR A 185 -14.91 16.93 2.36
CA THR A 185 -15.76 17.91 1.67
C THR A 185 -15.37 17.93 0.20
N ALA A 186 -16.25 17.44 -0.66
CA ALA A 186 -16.11 17.47 -2.11
C ALA A 186 -16.72 18.76 -2.67
N GLU A 187 -15.99 19.43 -3.57
CA GLU A 187 -16.46 20.57 -4.33
C GLU A 187 -16.56 20.19 -5.81
N PHE A 188 -17.72 20.47 -6.40
CA PHE A 188 -18.00 20.18 -7.79
C PHE A 188 -18.10 21.49 -8.59
N SER A 189 -17.59 21.44 -9.83
CA SER A 189 -17.70 22.51 -10.82
C SER A 189 -17.31 23.90 -10.28
N GLY A 190 -16.19 23.95 -9.53
CA GLY A 190 -15.67 25.21 -8.98
C GLY A 190 -16.51 25.77 -7.82
N GLY A 191 -17.12 24.90 -7.01
CA GLY A 191 -17.88 25.29 -5.82
C GLY A 191 -19.37 25.56 -6.10
N LEU A 192 -19.87 25.24 -7.30
CA LEU A 192 -21.31 25.32 -7.59
C LEU A 192 -22.13 24.31 -6.75
N ALA A 193 -21.53 23.16 -6.44
CA ALA A 193 -22.06 22.20 -5.49
C ALA A 193 -20.99 21.73 -4.52
N THR A 194 -21.39 21.43 -3.28
CA THR A 194 -20.53 20.83 -2.26
C THR A 194 -21.23 19.65 -1.62
N ALA A 195 -20.46 18.65 -1.18
CA ALA A 195 -20.99 17.52 -0.41
C ALA A 195 -19.97 17.09 0.66
N ASP A 196 -20.44 16.84 1.87
CA ASP A 196 -19.67 16.20 2.92
C ASP A 196 -19.85 14.69 2.81
N LEU A 197 -18.77 14.01 2.48
CA LEU A 197 -18.69 12.58 2.18
C LEU A 197 -18.00 11.85 3.33
N ARG A 198 -18.69 10.90 3.95
CA ARG A 198 -18.12 10.01 4.96
C ARG A 198 -17.79 8.65 4.35
N PRO A 199 -16.51 8.29 4.18
CA PRO A 199 -16.16 6.94 3.76
C PRO A 199 -16.40 5.96 4.91
N VAL A 200 -17.03 4.82 4.59
CA VAL A 200 -17.32 3.74 5.54
C VAL A 200 -17.02 2.38 4.92
N VAL A 201 -16.68 1.41 5.76
CA VAL A 201 -16.55 0.02 5.28
C VAL A 201 -17.93 -0.65 5.27
N ARG A 202 -18.32 -1.21 4.12
CA ARG A 202 -19.55 -1.96 3.97
C ARG A 202 -19.32 -3.19 3.07
N ASP A 203 -19.72 -4.35 3.56
CA ASP A 203 -19.61 -5.63 2.82
C ASP A 203 -18.20 -5.95 2.29
N GLY A 204 -17.14 -5.56 3.05
CA GLY A 204 -15.75 -5.76 2.67
C GLY A 204 -15.24 -4.82 1.58
N GLY A 205 -16.02 -3.80 1.23
CA GLY A 205 -15.67 -2.71 0.31
C GLY A 205 -15.80 -1.34 0.97
N ILE A 206 -15.55 -0.28 0.20
CA ILE A 206 -15.72 1.11 0.63
C ILE A 206 -17.08 1.58 0.11
N ALA A 207 -17.88 2.13 1.01
CA ALA A 207 -19.08 2.89 0.68
C ALA A 207 -18.90 4.35 1.13
N VAL A 208 -19.64 5.25 0.53
CA VAL A 208 -19.62 6.67 0.89
C VAL A 208 -20.99 7.08 1.35
N GLU A 209 -21.09 7.65 2.54
CA GLU A 209 -22.31 8.24 3.08
C GLU A 209 -22.25 9.76 2.92
N VAL A 210 -23.33 10.36 2.45
CA VAL A 210 -23.42 11.82 2.31
C VAL A 210 -24.04 12.37 3.58
N GLU A 211 -23.29 13.20 4.32
CA GLU A 211 -23.76 13.81 5.57
C GLU A 211 -24.45 15.16 5.36
N GLY A 212 -24.14 15.84 4.25
CA GLY A 212 -24.71 17.13 3.93
C GLY A 212 -24.16 17.66 2.62
N GLY A 213 -24.70 18.77 2.17
CA GLY A 213 -24.21 19.45 0.99
C GLY A 213 -25.07 20.62 0.55
N SER A 214 -24.57 21.35 -0.43
CA SER A 214 -25.26 22.51 -1.00
C SER A 214 -25.12 22.56 -2.51
N VAL A 215 -26.12 23.11 -3.16
CA VAL A 215 -26.07 23.48 -4.57
C VAL A 215 -26.37 24.96 -4.69
N LEU A 216 -25.47 25.74 -5.31
CA LEU A 216 -25.53 27.20 -5.38
C LEU A 216 -25.68 27.87 -4.00
N GLY A 217 -25.07 27.28 -2.96
CA GLY A 217 -25.14 27.76 -1.59
C GLY A 217 -26.45 27.45 -0.85
N VAL A 218 -27.38 26.70 -1.46
CA VAL A 218 -28.64 26.25 -0.84
C VAL A 218 -28.52 24.76 -0.47
N GLN A 219 -28.90 24.40 0.76
CA GLN A 219 -28.90 22.99 1.18
C GLN A 219 -29.81 22.16 0.27
N ALA A 220 -29.27 21.04 -0.26
CA ALA A 220 -29.93 20.24 -1.29
C ALA A 220 -29.72 18.72 -1.08
N ASP A 221 -29.97 18.26 0.16
CA ASP A 221 -29.68 16.88 0.60
C ASP A 221 -30.27 15.80 -0.31
N GLY A 222 -31.46 16.03 -0.87
CA GLY A 222 -32.15 15.07 -1.75
C GLY A 222 -31.58 14.96 -3.17
N LEU A 223 -30.88 15.99 -3.67
CA LEU A 223 -30.20 15.94 -4.98
C LEU A 223 -28.82 15.31 -4.83
N ILE A 224 -28.14 15.63 -3.76
CA ILE A 224 -26.77 15.18 -3.47
C ILE A 224 -26.74 13.67 -3.22
N SER A 225 -27.75 13.10 -2.53
CA SER A 225 -27.88 11.66 -2.34
C SER A 225 -27.93 10.87 -3.65
N ARG A 226 -28.57 11.42 -4.70
CA ARG A 226 -28.61 10.77 -6.02
C ARG A 226 -27.28 10.81 -6.76
N PHE A 227 -26.47 11.85 -6.56
CA PHE A 227 -25.12 11.92 -7.09
C PHE A 227 -24.16 10.98 -6.32
N ALA A 228 -24.32 10.86 -5.01
CA ALA A 228 -23.55 9.93 -4.19
C ALA A 228 -23.84 8.47 -4.57
N ASP A 229 -25.10 8.10 -4.78
CA ASP A 229 -25.48 6.77 -5.23
C ASP A 229 -24.87 6.41 -6.59
N ALA A 230 -24.70 7.38 -7.48
CA ALA A 230 -24.05 7.21 -8.78
C ALA A 230 -22.53 7.11 -8.65
N ALA A 231 -21.91 7.87 -7.74
CA ALA A 231 -20.47 7.87 -7.51
C ALA A 231 -19.99 6.63 -6.73
N VAL A 232 -20.85 6.05 -5.88
CA VAL A 232 -20.56 4.89 -5.01
C VAL A 232 -20.68 3.55 -5.76
N THR A 233 -21.21 3.53 -6.97
CA THR A 233 -21.26 2.32 -7.80
C THR A 233 -19.91 2.01 -8.48
N GLY A 234 -18.85 2.72 -8.13
CA GLY A 234 -17.49 2.37 -8.48
C GLY A 234 -17.02 1.10 -7.75
N PRO A 235 -16.11 0.35 -8.32
CA PRO A 235 -15.93 -1.08 -8.04
C PRO A 235 -15.25 -1.35 -6.69
N ALA A 236 -16.04 -1.39 -5.60
CA ALA A 236 -15.63 -2.11 -4.38
C ALA A 236 -15.28 -3.60 -4.68
N GLN A 237 -15.56 -4.07 -5.89
CA GLN A 237 -15.40 -5.45 -6.33
C GLN A 237 -14.08 -5.76 -7.03
N GLN A 238 -13.16 -4.79 -7.17
CA GLN A 238 -11.88 -5.00 -7.88
C GLN A 238 -10.64 -4.90 -7.00
N ILE A 239 -10.80 -4.87 -5.69
CA ILE A 239 -9.69 -5.13 -4.79
C ILE A 239 -9.35 -6.62 -4.99
N GLY A 240 -8.18 -6.91 -5.56
CA GLY A 240 -7.75 -8.21 -6.07
C GLY A 240 -8.20 -9.42 -5.24
N HIS A 241 -8.29 -10.58 -5.87
CA HIS A 241 -8.79 -11.82 -5.26
C HIS A 241 -8.13 -12.09 -3.90
N GLY A 242 -8.96 -12.18 -2.85
CA GLY A 242 -8.53 -12.54 -1.50
C GLY A 242 -8.39 -11.38 -0.51
N PHE A 243 -8.52 -10.11 -0.95
CA PHE A 243 -8.51 -8.95 -0.06
C PHE A 243 -9.91 -8.43 0.23
N THR A 244 -10.08 -7.91 1.45
CA THR A 244 -11.27 -7.17 1.88
C THR A 244 -10.83 -5.86 2.53
N VAL A 245 -11.66 -4.83 2.43
CA VAL A 245 -11.42 -3.59 3.17
C VAL A 245 -11.73 -3.84 4.64
N ALA A 246 -10.70 -3.70 5.48
CA ALA A 246 -10.80 -3.83 6.93
C ALA A 246 -11.03 -2.48 7.61
N GLY A 247 -10.57 -1.38 7.00
CA GLY A 247 -10.69 -0.04 7.56
C GLY A 247 -10.57 1.06 6.51
N VAL A 248 -11.14 2.20 6.82
CA VAL A 248 -10.98 3.45 6.08
C VAL A 248 -10.92 4.61 7.08
N GLU A 249 -9.97 5.50 6.89
CA GLU A 249 -9.75 6.65 7.77
C GLU A 249 -9.46 7.89 6.93
N VAL A 250 -10.06 9.02 7.28
CA VAL A 250 -9.74 10.32 6.67
C VAL A 250 -8.49 10.86 7.35
N THR A 251 -7.49 11.20 6.56
CA THR A 251 -6.19 11.75 6.99
C THR A 251 -6.04 13.20 6.52
N ASP A 252 -5.04 13.92 7.01
CA ASP A 252 -4.77 15.31 6.59
C ASP A 252 -4.50 15.44 5.07
N GLY A 253 -3.95 14.38 4.45
CA GLY A 253 -3.61 14.34 3.01
C GLY A 253 -4.72 13.82 2.11
N GLY A 254 -5.77 13.21 2.68
CA GLY A 254 -6.81 12.53 1.93
C GLY A 254 -7.45 11.40 2.73
N MET A 255 -7.16 10.15 2.38
CA MET A 255 -7.75 8.97 3.00
C MET A 255 -6.71 7.84 3.09
N ALA A 256 -6.74 7.06 4.17
CA ALA A 256 -6.02 5.80 4.29
C ALA A 256 -7.01 4.63 4.22
N ILE A 257 -6.64 3.58 3.48
CA ILE A 257 -7.42 2.35 3.36
C ILE A 257 -6.62 1.21 3.93
N THR A 258 -7.22 0.41 4.80
CA THR A 258 -6.65 -0.84 5.29
C THR A 258 -7.30 -2.03 4.59
N LEU A 259 -6.49 -2.84 3.92
CA LEU A 259 -6.88 -4.10 3.31
C LEU A 259 -6.38 -5.26 4.16
N ASP A 260 -7.18 -6.29 4.34
CA ASP A 260 -6.82 -7.55 5.00
C ASP A 260 -7.04 -8.71 4.02
N GLY A 261 -6.03 -9.56 3.87
CA GLY A 261 -6.06 -10.75 3.05
C GLY A 261 -5.54 -11.98 3.82
N ARG A 262 -6.04 -13.16 3.49
CA ARG A 262 -5.59 -14.43 4.09
C ARG A 262 -5.20 -15.41 3.02
N ASP A 263 -4.14 -16.19 3.31
CA ASP A 263 -3.60 -17.19 2.40
C ASP A 263 -3.29 -16.60 1.02
N ILE A 264 -2.62 -15.43 1.03
CA ILE A 264 -2.34 -14.63 -0.16
C ILE A 264 -1.01 -15.05 -0.77
N ALA A 265 -1.05 -15.49 -2.02
CA ALA A 265 0.16 -15.67 -2.84
C ALA A 265 0.79 -14.30 -3.15
N LEU A 266 2.11 -14.15 -2.93
CA LEU A 266 2.76 -12.84 -3.07
C LEU A 266 2.76 -12.32 -4.52
N SER A 267 2.66 -13.20 -5.51
CA SER A 267 2.44 -12.82 -6.91
C SER A 267 1.13 -12.05 -7.12
N SER A 268 0.10 -12.33 -6.30
CA SER A 268 -1.20 -11.65 -6.41
C SER A 268 -1.19 -10.25 -5.78
N VAL A 269 -0.27 -9.98 -4.84
CA VAL A 269 -0.13 -8.63 -4.23
C VAL A 269 0.40 -7.63 -5.25
N SER A 270 1.34 -8.06 -6.10
CA SER A 270 1.89 -7.22 -7.18
C SER A 270 0.90 -6.96 -8.31
N ALA A 271 -0.21 -7.70 -8.37
CA ALA A 271 -1.26 -7.55 -9.38
C ALA A 271 -2.40 -6.60 -8.94
N ILE A 272 -2.31 -5.98 -7.75
CA ILE A 272 -3.26 -4.92 -7.34
C ILE A 272 -2.92 -3.68 -8.18
N GLU A 273 -3.45 -3.64 -9.41
CA GLU A 273 -3.36 -2.46 -10.27
C GLU A 273 -4.54 -1.53 -9.97
N TYR A 274 -4.25 -0.28 -9.67
CA TYR A 274 -5.24 0.79 -9.79
C TYR A 274 -5.53 0.99 -11.28
N ARG A 275 -6.70 0.53 -11.72
CA ARG A 275 -7.24 0.84 -13.06
C ARG A 275 -8.20 2.00 -12.96
#